data_93d44538698bb9200e1a8670e31dadca
#
_entry.id   93d44538698bb9200e1a8670e31dadca
#
_cell.length_a   1.000
_cell.length_b   1.000
_cell.length_c   1.000
_cell.angle_alpha   90.00
_cell.angle_beta   90.00
_cell.angle_gamma   90.00
#
_symmetry.space_group_name_H-M   'P 1'
#
loop_
_entity.id
_entity.type
_entity.pdbx_description
1 polymer ?
#
loop_
_entity_poly.entity_id
_entity_poly.type
_entity_poly.pdbx_seq_one_letter_code
_entity_poly.pdbx_strand_id
1 'polypeptide(L)'
;MKNLLLVAALTATASLCAATPDSIPFKTMDGTETSLKAYAGKVVLIVNVASRCGNTPQYAGLEILNKKFAGEGLVILGIPCNDFGGQEPGTNAEIKEFCTSKYAGTFPLLDK
;
A
#
# COMPACT_ATOMS: atom_id res chain seq x y z
N MET A 1 6.07 57.64 -36.74
CA MET A 1 6.88 56.49 -36.27
C MET A 1 6.24 56.01 -34.95
N LYS A 2 5.50 54.93 -35.02
CA LYS A 2 4.81 54.35 -33.83
C LYS A 2 5.62 53.15 -33.33
N ASN A 3 6.30 53.34 -32.21
CA ASN A 3 7.02 52.27 -31.54
C ASN A 3 6.02 51.34 -30.85
N LEU A 4 5.82 50.15 -31.38
CA LEU A 4 5.03 49.09 -30.76
C LEU A 4 5.95 48.30 -29.84
N LEU A 5 5.88 48.59 -28.53
CA LEU A 5 6.57 47.78 -27.50
C LEU A 5 5.76 46.48 -27.30
N LEU A 6 6.34 45.38 -27.79
CA LEU A 6 5.80 44.03 -27.56
C LEU A 6 6.26 43.59 -26.17
N VAL A 7 5.35 43.63 -25.19
CA VAL A 7 5.58 43.07 -23.86
C VAL A 7 5.29 41.57 -23.93
N ALA A 8 6.34 40.76 -24.02
CA ALA A 8 6.21 39.33 -23.90
C ALA A 8 5.99 38.95 -22.43
N ALA A 9 4.76 38.65 -22.04
CA ALA A 9 4.44 38.10 -20.74
C ALA A 9 4.88 36.65 -20.67
N LEU A 10 6.00 36.40 -20.00
CA LEU A 10 6.50 35.06 -19.71
C LEU A 10 5.66 34.46 -18.57
N THR A 11 4.60 33.73 -18.89
CA THR A 11 3.84 32.96 -17.91
C THR A 11 4.62 31.72 -17.51
N ALA A 12 5.33 31.80 -16.39
CA ALA A 12 5.93 30.63 -15.74
C ALA A 12 4.81 29.75 -15.16
N THR A 13 4.41 28.71 -15.86
CA THR A 13 3.56 27.67 -15.32
C THR A 13 4.39 26.84 -14.34
N ALA A 14 4.26 27.14 -13.04
CA ALA A 14 4.77 26.28 -12.00
C ALA A 14 3.99 24.96 -12.06
N SER A 15 4.62 23.90 -12.61
CA SER A 15 4.08 22.54 -12.55
C SER A 15 4.17 22.09 -11.09
N LEU A 16 3.06 22.15 -10.36
CA LEU A 16 2.96 21.51 -9.06
C LEU A 16 3.10 20.01 -9.30
N CYS A 17 4.29 19.48 -9.07
CA CYS A 17 4.52 18.03 -9.03
C CYS A 17 3.89 17.50 -7.75
N ALA A 18 2.56 17.28 -7.75
CA ALA A 18 1.88 16.58 -6.68
C ALA A 18 2.40 15.15 -6.70
N ALA A 19 3.00 14.70 -5.58
CA ALA A 19 3.39 13.31 -5.41
C ALA A 19 2.13 12.46 -5.57
N THR A 20 2.11 11.58 -6.56
CA THR A 20 1.00 10.66 -6.77
C THR A 20 1.10 9.53 -5.73
N PRO A 21 -0.02 9.00 -5.20
CA PRO A 21 0.00 7.96 -4.17
C PRO A 21 0.83 6.74 -4.56
N ASP A 22 0.95 6.45 -5.84
CA ASP A 22 1.72 5.33 -6.38
C ASP A 22 3.24 5.49 -6.23
N SER A 23 3.74 6.71 -5.99
CA SER A 23 5.17 6.99 -5.82
C SER A 23 5.64 6.95 -4.35
N ILE A 24 4.74 6.82 -3.38
CA ILE A 24 5.08 6.76 -1.96
C ILE A 24 5.82 5.44 -1.69
N PRO A 25 7.09 5.49 -1.18
CA PRO A 25 7.83 4.28 -0.88
C PRO A 25 7.32 3.62 0.39
N PHE A 26 7.32 2.31 0.42
CA PHE A 26 7.08 1.49 1.60
C PHE A 26 7.96 0.22 1.52
N LYS A 27 8.00 -0.55 2.60
CA LYS A 27 8.77 -1.80 2.66
C LYS A 27 7.86 -2.99 2.80
N THR A 28 8.27 -4.08 2.20
CA THR A 28 7.73 -5.41 2.48
C THR A 28 8.26 -5.94 3.81
N MET A 29 7.70 -7.01 4.35
CA MET A 29 8.14 -7.59 5.63
C MET A 29 9.59 -8.07 5.64
N ASP A 30 10.16 -8.39 4.48
CA ASP A 30 11.58 -8.75 4.33
C ASP A 30 12.53 -7.55 4.20
N GLY A 31 11.98 -6.32 4.31
CA GLY A 31 12.74 -5.08 4.23
C GLY A 31 12.99 -4.55 2.83
N THR A 32 12.47 -5.19 1.78
CA THR A 32 12.59 -4.73 0.40
C THR A 32 11.76 -3.46 0.19
N GLU A 33 12.41 -2.39 -0.28
CA GLU A 33 11.72 -1.14 -0.61
C GLU A 33 10.95 -1.27 -1.92
N THR A 34 9.72 -0.78 -1.94
CA THR A 34 8.82 -0.81 -3.09
C THR A 34 7.84 0.38 -3.04
N SER A 35 6.89 0.42 -3.96
CA SER A 35 5.79 1.40 -3.99
C SER A 35 4.60 0.81 -4.74
N LEU A 36 3.47 1.52 -4.78
CA LEU A 36 2.30 1.07 -5.55
C LEU A 36 2.56 0.99 -7.06
N LYS A 37 3.62 1.62 -7.56
CA LYS A 37 4.04 1.47 -8.97
C LYS A 37 4.34 0.03 -9.35
N ALA A 38 4.80 -0.79 -8.42
CA ALA A 38 5.04 -2.22 -8.65
C ALA A 38 3.75 -2.99 -8.98
N TYR A 39 2.59 -2.42 -8.68
CA TYR A 39 1.27 -3.02 -8.91
C TYR A 39 0.48 -2.29 -10.00
N ALA A 40 1.16 -1.56 -10.90
CA ALA A 40 0.51 -0.86 -12.01
C ALA A 40 -0.37 -1.80 -12.84
N GLY A 41 -1.58 -1.35 -13.20
CA GLY A 41 -2.56 -2.14 -13.95
C GLY A 41 -3.33 -3.17 -13.10
N LYS A 42 -3.11 -3.21 -11.79
CA LYS A 42 -3.82 -4.09 -10.86
C LYS A 42 -4.83 -3.34 -10.01
N VAL A 43 -5.82 -4.05 -9.51
CA VAL A 43 -6.70 -3.55 -8.44
C VAL A 43 -6.01 -3.84 -7.12
N VAL A 44 -5.70 -2.81 -6.33
CA VAL A 44 -5.00 -2.95 -5.06
C VAL A 44 -5.96 -2.70 -3.91
N LEU A 45 -6.14 -3.69 -3.04
CA LEU A 45 -6.88 -3.60 -1.80
C LEU A 45 -5.87 -3.44 -0.64
N ILE A 46 -5.85 -2.26 -0.04
CA ILE A 46 -4.99 -1.95 1.11
C ILE A 46 -5.80 -2.12 2.38
N VAL A 47 -5.30 -2.93 3.31
CA VAL A 47 -6.00 -3.26 4.56
C VAL A 47 -5.07 -3.12 5.75
N ASN A 48 -5.44 -2.32 6.75
CA ASN A 48 -4.80 -2.38 8.05
C ASN A 48 -5.12 -3.71 8.72
N VAL A 49 -4.11 -4.41 9.20
CA VAL A 49 -4.23 -5.72 9.82
C VAL A 49 -3.63 -5.74 11.21
N ALA A 50 -4.14 -6.62 12.07
CA ALA A 50 -3.62 -6.85 13.41
C ALA A 50 -3.90 -8.29 13.86
N SER A 51 -2.98 -8.86 14.66
CA SER A 51 -3.06 -10.25 15.14
C SER A 51 -3.94 -10.40 16.36
N ARG A 52 -4.22 -9.32 17.10
CA ARG A 52 -4.97 -9.32 18.38
C ARG A 52 -6.16 -8.37 18.36
N CYS A 53 -6.96 -8.44 17.31
CA CYS A 53 -8.13 -7.59 17.10
C CYS A 53 -9.40 -8.45 17.00
N GLY A 54 -10.54 -7.90 17.37
CA GLY A 54 -11.84 -8.56 17.14
C GLY A 54 -12.13 -8.84 15.67
N ASN A 55 -11.52 -8.06 14.76
CA ASN A 55 -11.64 -8.22 13.31
C ASN A 55 -10.57 -9.16 12.70
N THR A 56 -9.63 -9.69 13.49
CA THR A 56 -8.59 -10.60 12.99
C THR A 56 -9.14 -11.80 12.20
N PRO A 57 -10.31 -12.39 12.51
CA PRO A 57 -10.89 -13.46 11.70
C PRO A 57 -11.16 -13.07 10.24
N GLN A 58 -11.20 -11.80 9.88
CA GLN A 58 -11.33 -11.33 8.50
C GLN A 58 -10.16 -11.73 7.59
N TYR A 59 -9.00 -12.10 8.16
CA TYR A 59 -7.89 -12.70 7.41
C TYR A 59 -8.35 -13.88 6.54
N ALA A 60 -9.27 -14.71 7.04
CA ALA A 60 -9.81 -15.83 6.27
C ALA A 60 -10.53 -15.34 5.00
N GLY A 61 -11.35 -14.30 5.12
CA GLY A 61 -12.05 -13.71 3.98
C GLY A 61 -11.10 -13.04 2.97
N LEU A 62 -10.08 -12.35 3.47
CA LEU A 62 -9.04 -11.76 2.61
C LEU A 62 -8.28 -12.83 1.83
N GLU A 63 -7.94 -13.95 2.45
CA GLU A 63 -7.25 -15.05 1.76
C GLU A 63 -8.15 -15.72 0.72
N ILE A 64 -9.45 -15.86 0.98
CA ILE A 64 -10.42 -16.35 -0.02
C ILE A 64 -10.44 -15.43 -1.24
N LEU A 65 -10.52 -14.11 -1.02
CA LEU A 65 -10.48 -13.11 -2.09
C LEU A 65 -9.16 -13.18 -2.86
N ASN A 66 -8.03 -13.28 -2.15
CA ASN A 66 -6.71 -13.39 -2.75
C ASN A 66 -6.62 -14.60 -3.68
N LYS A 67 -7.00 -15.78 -3.19
CA LYS A 67 -6.98 -17.02 -3.99
C LYS A 67 -7.90 -16.95 -5.21
N LYS A 68 -9.06 -16.32 -5.05
CA LYS A 68 -10.06 -16.23 -6.13
C LYS A 68 -9.65 -15.27 -7.24
N PHE A 69 -9.10 -14.10 -6.89
CA PHE A 69 -8.95 -12.99 -7.82
C PHE A 69 -7.50 -12.57 -8.11
N ALA A 70 -6.48 -13.15 -7.44
CA ALA A 70 -5.09 -12.80 -7.72
C ALA A 70 -4.72 -13.04 -9.19
N GLY A 71 -5.20 -14.13 -9.79
CA GLY A 71 -5.02 -14.43 -11.21
C GLY A 71 -5.74 -13.46 -12.15
N GLU A 72 -6.73 -12.72 -11.64
CA GLU A 72 -7.52 -11.74 -12.38
C GLU A 72 -7.06 -10.29 -12.12
N GLY A 73 -5.93 -10.11 -11.42
CA GLY A 73 -5.30 -8.81 -11.22
C GLY A 73 -5.63 -8.12 -9.89
N LEU A 74 -6.20 -8.83 -8.90
CA LEU A 74 -6.31 -8.31 -7.54
C LEU A 74 -4.99 -8.50 -6.79
N VAL A 75 -4.57 -7.47 -6.07
CA VAL A 75 -3.48 -7.53 -5.08
C VAL A 75 -4.02 -7.05 -3.74
N ILE A 76 -3.83 -7.84 -2.69
CA ILE A 76 -4.16 -7.45 -1.32
C ILE A 76 -2.86 -7.13 -0.61
N LEU A 77 -2.76 -5.93 -0.03
CA LEU A 77 -1.62 -5.49 0.78
C LEU A 77 -2.09 -5.35 2.23
N GLY A 78 -1.65 -6.24 3.11
CA GLY A 78 -1.89 -6.13 4.54
C GLY A 78 -0.84 -5.22 5.19
N ILE A 79 -1.27 -4.18 5.88
CA ILE A 79 -0.40 -3.23 6.59
C ILE A 79 -0.57 -3.44 8.09
N PRO A 80 0.38 -4.12 8.77
CA PRO A 80 0.35 -4.24 10.21
C PRO A 80 0.59 -2.89 10.88
N CYS A 81 -0.18 -2.58 11.91
CA CYS A 81 0.01 -1.35 12.67
C CYS A 81 -0.35 -1.55 14.14
N ASN A 82 0.52 -1.12 15.05
CA ASN A 82 0.31 -1.23 16.51
C ASN A 82 -0.32 0.02 17.12
N ASP A 83 -0.52 1.10 16.35
CA ASP A 83 -1.02 2.39 16.86
C ASP A 83 -2.52 2.37 17.18
N PHE A 84 -3.23 1.35 16.72
CA PHE A 84 -4.65 1.15 16.99
C PHE A 84 -4.85 0.22 18.20
N GLY A 85 -4.72 0.77 19.42
CA GLY A 85 -4.97 0.06 20.65
C GLY A 85 -3.95 -1.03 21.01
N GLY A 86 -2.75 -1.01 20.42
CA GLY A 86 -1.70 -1.99 20.73
C GLY A 86 -2.03 -3.41 20.27
N GLN A 87 -2.83 -3.57 19.24
CA GLN A 87 -3.34 -4.88 18.78
C GLN A 87 -2.39 -5.63 17.84
N GLU A 88 -1.24 -5.05 17.51
CA GLU A 88 -0.19 -5.68 16.70
C GLU A 88 1.20 -5.54 17.36
N PRO A 89 1.42 -6.12 18.55
CA PRO A 89 2.67 -5.92 19.30
C PRO A 89 3.85 -6.74 18.76
N GLY A 90 3.60 -7.73 17.91
CA GLY A 90 4.61 -8.65 17.39
C GLY A 90 5.62 -7.99 16.46
N THR A 91 6.71 -8.70 16.21
CA THR A 91 7.68 -8.40 15.15
C THR A 91 7.12 -8.80 13.78
N ASN A 92 7.73 -8.32 12.70
CA ASN A 92 7.36 -8.73 11.34
C ASN A 92 7.36 -10.26 11.16
N ALA A 93 8.37 -10.95 11.72
CA ALA A 93 8.47 -12.41 11.66
C ALA A 93 7.30 -13.09 12.38
N GLU A 94 6.93 -12.62 13.56
CA GLU A 94 5.81 -13.16 14.34
C GLU A 94 4.47 -12.91 13.66
N ILE A 95 4.28 -11.73 13.08
CA ILE A 95 3.08 -11.37 12.33
C ILE A 95 2.92 -12.25 11.09
N LYS A 96 4.01 -12.45 10.33
CA LYS A 96 4.03 -13.32 9.16
C LYS A 96 3.70 -14.76 9.53
N GLU A 97 4.35 -15.28 10.57
CA GLU A 97 4.08 -16.63 11.08
C GLU A 97 2.63 -16.80 11.52
N PHE A 98 2.09 -15.82 12.25
CA PHE A 98 0.67 -15.83 12.66
C PHE A 98 -0.28 -15.89 11.47
N CYS A 99 -0.08 -15.02 10.47
CA CYS A 99 -0.92 -14.98 9.27
C CYS A 99 -0.87 -16.30 8.49
N THR A 100 0.32 -16.86 8.33
CA THR A 100 0.55 -18.10 7.57
C THR A 100 0.02 -19.31 8.31
N SER A 101 0.36 -19.47 9.59
CA SER A 101 0.02 -20.68 10.36
C SER A 101 -1.47 -20.76 10.71
N LYS A 102 -2.08 -19.61 11.04
CA LYS A 102 -3.46 -19.59 11.52
C LYS A 102 -4.49 -19.41 10.39
N TYR A 103 -4.16 -18.68 9.36
CA TYR A 103 -5.09 -18.34 8.27
C TYR A 103 -4.66 -18.83 6.89
N ALA A 104 -3.52 -19.53 6.80
CA ALA A 104 -2.91 -19.92 5.53
C ALA A 104 -2.75 -18.74 4.56
N GLY A 105 -2.51 -17.53 5.12
CA GLY A 105 -2.43 -16.27 4.38
C GLY A 105 -1.26 -16.27 3.41
N THR A 106 -1.53 -15.96 2.14
CA THR A 106 -0.54 -15.86 1.08
C THR A 106 -0.46 -14.47 0.45
N PHE A 107 -1.38 -13.56 0.81
CA PHE A 107 -1.30 -12.19 0.34
C PHE A 107 -0.13 -11.42 0.99
N PRO A 108 0.49 -10.47 0.28
CA PRO A 108 1.60 -9.68 0.77
C PRO A 108 1.29 -8.92 2.06
N LEU A 109 2.21 -9.00 3.02
CA LEU A 109 2.22 -8.15 4.21
C LEU A 109 3.38 -7.15 4.12
N LEU A 110 3.14 -5.93 4.53
CA LEU A 110 4.12 -4.87 4.55
C LEU A 110 4.82 -4.77 5.91
N ASP A 111 5.93 -4.05 5.94
CA ASP A 111 6.66 -3.71 7.17
C ASP A 111 5.74 -2.93 8.13
N LYS A 112 5.83 -3.27 9.43
CA LYS A 112 4.99 -2.68 10.48
C LYS A 112 5.44 -1.27 10.84
#